data_23efaf35dd4bfc8523c2609e1ef1cfe9
#
_entry.id   23efaf35dd4bfc8523c2609e1ef1cfe9
#
_cell.length_a   1.000
_cell.length_b   1.000
_cell.length_c   1.000
_cell.angle_alpha   90.00
_cell.angle_beta   90.00
_cell.angle_gamma   90.00
#
_symmetry.space_group_name_H-M   'P 1'
#
loop_
_entity.id
_entity.type
_entity.pdbx_description
1 polymer ?
#
loop_
_entity_poly.entity_id
_entity_poly.type
_entity_poly.pdbx_seq_one_letter_code
_entity_poly.pdbx_strand_id
1 'polypeptide(L)'
;MCNGSIMDKLISFALPLMLSGILQLMFNAVDIIVVGHFTGKQALAAVGSTTALINVFTNLFIGISLGANVLAARFFASGREKEMSDTVHTAILLALISGILMAGIGVISAKGALLLMGTPDNVIAQSTLYMRIYFLGMPFFMLYNYGAAILRAVGDTKRPLLFLVISGCANALLDLILVIGFHLGVAGVATATITAQMISCILVLLCLYRTDSCYQLRFSKLKIKEVYLLQIFQVGIPAGIQSTVINFSNALLQSSVNSFGDTAMAGYTAANNILGFLYMSVNSITQACMSFTSQNYGVGKYKRMDRVLIDCLILTVSVPLLLGCGAWLFGPQVLSIYTREKDVIESGMEILAITTVPYFLCGIMDLFPGALRGMGHSAVPMILSVIGTVGTRILWIFGFFPHHKSLYFLFISYPASWIITIVMQVICFYFVRKTVRRELMRG
;
A
#
# COMPACT_ATOMS: atom_id res chain seq x y z
N MET A 1 0.18 -21.88 -7.77
CA MET A 1 -0.43 -20.89 -8.68
C MET A 1 -0.37 -21.32 -10.15
N CYS A 2 0.59 -22.16 -10.55
CA CYS A 2 0.79 -22.58 -11.95
C CYS A 2 -0.11 -23.72 -12.44
N ASN A 3 -0.92 -24.36 -11.59
CA ASN A 3 -1.80 -25.49 -11.93
C ASN A 3 -3.18 -25.35 -11.27
N GLY A 4 -4.19 -26.10 -11.74
CA GLY A 4 -5.56 -26.13 -11.19
C GLY A 4 -6.38 -24.87 -11.48
N SER A 5 -7.55 -24.71 -10.79
CA SER A 5 -8.44 -23.55 -10.92
C SER A 5 -7.71 -22.25 -10.56
N ILE A 6 -7.86 -21.23 -11.41
CA ILE A 6 -7.23 -19.93 -11.19
C ILE A 6 -8.08 -19.12 -10.23
N MET A 7 -9.40 -19.03 -10.48
CA MET A 7 -10.32 -18.19 -9.71
C MET A 7 -10.32 -18.53 -8.22
N ASP A 8 -10.46 -19.83 -7.87
CA ASP A 8 -10.48 -20.27 -6.47
C ASP A 8 -9.19 -19.92 -5.73
N LYS A 9 -8.05 -20.10 -6.43
CA LYS A 9 -6.74 -19.77 -5.87
C LYS A 9 -6.52 -18.27 -5.75
N LEU A 10 -7.03 -17.47 -6.71
CA LEU A 10 -6.98 -16.01 -6.61
C LEU A 10 -7.79 -15.51 -5.41
N ILE A 11 -9.01 -16.01 -5.23
CA ILE A 11 -9.85 -15.63 -4.07
C ILE A 11 -9.17 -16.04 -2.77
N SER A 12 -8.70 -17.30 -2.68
CA SER A 12 -8.00 -17.80 -1.48
C SER A 12 -6.72 -17.02 -1.16
N PHE A 13 -6.07 -16.42 -2.16
CA PHE A 13 -4.88 -15.60 -2.00
C PHE A 13 -5.21 -14.14 -1.69
N ALA A 14 -6.18 -13.55 -2.41
CA ALA A 14 -6.53 -12.14 -2.28
C ALA A 14 -7.30 -11.84 -0.98
N LEU A 15 -8.15 -12.76 -0.51
CA LEU A 15 -8.96 -12.55 0.68
C LEU A 15 -8.13 -12.31 1.95
N PRO A 16 -7.10 -13.11 2.29
CA PRO A 16 -6.24 -12.81 3.43
C PRO A 16 -5.46 -11.50 3.28
N LEU A 17 -5.08 -11.11 2.05
CA LEU A 17 -4.42 -9.82 1.81
C LEU A 17 -5.37 -8.65 2.05
N MET A 18 -6.61 -8.75 1.60
CA MET A 18 -7.64 -7.74 1.83
C MET A 18 -7.91 -7.60 3.33
N LEU A 19 -8.08 -8.71 4.04
CA LEU A 19 -8.24 -8.70 5.49
C LEU A 19 -7.04 -8.09 6.21
N SER A 20 -5.81 -8.38 5.75
CA SER A 20 -4.60 -7.75 6.30
C SER A 20 -4.62 -6.23 6.15
N GLY A 21 -5.02 -5.72 4.98
CA GLY A 21 -5.12 -4.29 4.74
C GLY A 21 -6.22 -3.62 5.60
N ILE A 22 -7.39 -4.26 5.72
CA ILE A 22 -8.48 -3.78 6.56
C ILE A 22 -8.05 -3.73 8.04
N LEU A 23 -7.39 -4.78 8.52
CA LEU A 23 -6.87 -4.82 9.90
C LEU A 23 -5.84 -3.72 10.16
N GLN A 24 -4.95 -3.43 9.21
CA GLN A 24 -3.99 -2.32 9.35
C GLN A 24 -4.72 -0.98 9.48
N LEU A 25 -5.77 -0.73 8.69
CA LEU A 25 -6.58 0.49 8.83
C LEU A 25 -7.28 0.55 10.19
N MET A 26 -7.80 -0.57 10.67
CA MET A 26 -8.46 -0.64 11.99
C MET A 26 -7.46 -0.39 13.13
N PHE A 27 -6.26 -0.94 13.09
CA PHE A 27 -5.23 -0.71 14.12
C PHE A 27 -4.78 0.76 14.12
N ASN A 28 -4.57 1.36 12.95
CA ASN A 28 -4.30 2.80 12.87
C ASN A 28 -5.43 3.65 13.46
N ALA A 29 -6.69 3.24 13.26
CA ALA A 29 -7.83 3.92 13.87
C ALA A 29 -7.84 3.77 15.39
N VAL A 30 -7.48 2.60 15.94
CA VAL A 30 -7.34 2.39 17.39
C VAL A 30 -6.26 3.29 17.97
N ASP A 31 -5.09 3.36 17.35
CA ASP A 31 -4.00 4.27 17.79
C ASP A 31 -4.49 5.73 17.88
N ILE A 32 -5.19 6.21 16.84
CA ILE A 32 -5.74 7.57 16.79
C ILE A 32 -6.79 7.79 17.88
N ILE A 33 -7.67 6.82 18.13
CA ILE A 33 -8.70 6.90 19.16
C ILE A 33 -8.06 6.95 20.55
N VAL A 34 -7.10 6.10 20.84
CA VAL A 34 -6.40 6.06 22.12
C VAL A 34 -5.67 7.39 22.38
N VAL A 35 -4.94 7.91 21.38
CA VAL A 35 -4.28 9.22 21.50
C VAL A 35 -5.29 10.33 21.74
N GLY A 36 -6.35 10.38 20.93
CA GLY A 36 -7.34 11.45 20.99
C GLY A 36 -8.10 11.51 22.33
N HIS A 37 -8.48 10.34 22.87
CA HIS A 37 -9.26 10.27 24.12
C HIS A 37 -8.40 10.45 25.38
N PHE A 38 -7.20 9.88 25.40
CA PHE A 38 -6.41 9.80 26.65
C PHE A 38 -5.23 10.76 26.71
N THR A 39 -4.80 11.32 25.57
CA THR A 39 -3.61 12.20 25.54
C THR A 39 -3.95 13.65 25.14
N GLY A 40 -5.13 13.86 24.57
CA GLY A 40 -5.66 15.19 24.24
C GLY A 40 -5.34 15.68 22.82
N LYS A 41 -5.89 16.86 22.49
CA LYS A 41 -5.90 17.42 21.12
C LYS A 41 -4.51 17.67 20.55
N GLN A 42 -3.54 18.08 21.36
CA GLN A 42 -2.17 18.36 20.89
C GLN A 42 -1.45 17.08 20.46
N ALA A 43 -1.61 16.00 21.22
CA ALA A 43 -1.03 14.70 20.87
C ALA A 43 -1.65 14.12 19.61
N LEU A 44 -2.97 14.27 19.45
CA LEU A 44 -3.67 13.85 18.23
C LEU A 44 -3.16 14.62 17.01
N ALA A 45 -2.99 15.94 17.13
CA ALA A 45 -2.41 16.76 16.08
C ALA A 45 -0.96 16.39 15.78
N ALA A 46 -0.18 16.00 16.82
CA ALA A 46 1.19 15.53 16.63
C ALA A 46 1.27 14.24 15.82
N VAL A 47 0.47 13.24 16.13
CA VAL A 47 0.41 11.98 15.36
C VAL A 47 -0.08 12.23 13.95
N GLY A 48 -1.14 13.02 13.78
CA GLY A 48 -1.72 13.34 12.47
C GLY A 48 -0.74 14.06 11.53
N SER A 49 0.02 15.04 12.04
CA SER A 49 0.99 15.79 11.24
C SER A 49 2.17 14.95 10.74
N THR A 50 2.51 13.85 11.41
CA THR A 50 3.63 12.98 11.02
C THR A 50 3.26 11.94 9.99
N THR A 51 1.97 11.56 9.89
CA THR A 51 1.50 10.46 9.04
C THR A 51 1.85 10.65 7.57
N ALA A 52 1.69 11.86 7.03
CA ALA A 52 2.01 12.16 5.63
C ALA A 52 3.50 11.95 5.32
N LEU A 53 4.39 12.44 6.20
CA LEU A 53 5.84 12.27 6.05
C LEU A 53 6.25 10.79 6.14
N ILE A 54 5.72 10.07 7.14
CA ILE A 54 5.99 8.65 7.30
C ILE A 54 5.58 7.88 6.03
N ASN A 55 4.40 8.16 5.48
CA ASN A 55 3.91 7.51 4.28
C ASN A 55 4.79 7.78 3.04
N VAL A 56 5.29 9.01 2.86
CA VAL A 56 6.20 9.34 1.75
C VAL A 56 7.45 8.47 1.80
N PHE A 57 8.08 8.38 2.97
CA PHE A 57 9.29 7.58 3.15
C PHE A 57 9.03 6.07 3.04
N THR A 58 7.97 5.58 3.66
CA THR A 58 7.68 4.13 3.71
C THR A 58 7.23 3.56 2.36
N ASN A 59 6.42 4.30 1.59
CA ASN A 59 5.88 3.82 0.32
C ASN A 59 6.96 3.48 -0.72
N LEU A 60 8.05 4.25 -0.77
CA LEU A 60 9.16 3.94 -1.66
C LEU A 60 9.75 2.55 -1.36
N PHE A 61 10.03 2.28 -0.09
CA PHE A 61 10.66 1.03 0.32
C PHE A 61 9.69 -0.17 0.32
N ILE A 62 8.41 0.07 0.60
CA ILE A 62 7.36 -0.94 0.37
C ILE A 62 7.31 -1.31 -1.12
N GLY A 63 7.41 -0.32 -2.01
CA GLY A 63 7.52 -0.57 -3.45
C GLY A 63 8.69 -1.48 -3.82
N ILE A 64 9.86 -1.29 -3.19
CA ILE A 64 11.02 -2.14 -3.43
C ILE A 64 10.76 -3.59 -2.98
N SER A 65 10.00 -3.81 -1.90
CA SER A 65 9.60 -5.15 -1.47
C SER A 65 8.74 -5.91 -2.50
N LEU A 66 7.98 -5.19 -3.34
CA LEU A 66 7.26 -5.79 -4.46
C LEU A 66 8.22 -6.37 -5.51
N GLY A 67 9.37 -5.73 -5.72
CA GLY A 67 10.43 -6.29 -6.57
C GLY A 67 10.96 -7.62 -6.04
N ALA A 68 11.18 -7.74 -4.74
CA ALA A 68 11.54 -9.00 -4.10
C ALA A 68 10.47 -10.07 -4.26
N ASN A 69 9.18 -9.70 -4.13
CA ASN A 69 8.06 -10.61 -4.37
C ASN A 69 8.06 -11.15 -5.81
N VAL A 70 8.17 -10.29 -6.80
CA VAL A 70 8.16 -10.67 -8.22
C VAL A 70 9.31 -11.62 -8.53
N LEU A 71 10.50 -11.32 -8.07
CA LEU A 71 11.67 -12.14 -8.35
C LEU A 71 11.61 -13.50 -7.65
N ALA A 72 11.25 -13.52 -6.37
CA ALA A 72 11.05 -14.74 -5.60
C ALA A 72 9.94 -15.62 -6.20
N ALA A 73 8.81 -15.04 -6.63
CA ALA A 73 7.72 -15.76 -7.26
C ALA A 73 8.16 -16.45 -8.57
N ARG A 74 8.98 -15.77 -9.37
CA ARG A 74 9.53 -16.29 -10.62
C ARG A 74 10.44 -17.49 -10.38
N PHE A 75 11.42 -17.37 -9.48
CA PHE A 75 12.37 -18.44 -9.20
C PHE A 75 11.74 -19.63 -8.48
N PHE A 76 10.82 -19.36 -7.55
CA PHE A 76 10.07 -20.41 -6.88
C PHE A 76 9.29 -21.29 -7.89
N ALA A 77 8.57 -20.67 -8.82
CA ALA A 77 7.77 -21.39 -9.80
C ALA A 77 8.61 -22.17 -10.84
N SER A 78 9.78 -21.62 -11.19
CA SER A 78 10.69 -22.27 -12.16
C SER A 78 11.60 -23.35 -11.53
N GLY A 79 11.48 -23.62 -10.23
CA GLY A 79 12.30 -24.62 -9.54
C GLY A 79 13.78 -24.24 -9.40
N ARG A 80 14.11 -22.97 -9.55
CA ARG A 80 15.48 -22.45 -9.42
C ARG A 80 15.82 -22.20 -7.96
N GLU A 81 16.12 -23.27 -7.23
CA GLU A 81 16.29 -23.22 -5.76
C GLU A 81 17.46 -22.34 -5.31
N LYS A 82 18.58 -22.34 -6.04
CA LYS A 82 19.74 -21.54 -5.72
C LYS A 82 19.43 -20.05 -5.87
N GLU A 83 18.84 -19.67 -7.01
CA GLU A 83 18.43 -18.29 -7.28
C GLU A 83 17.34 -17.81 -6.32
N MET A 84 16.41 -18.69 -5.96
CA MET A 84 15.41 -18.40 -4.92
C MET A 84 16.08 -18.12 -3.58
N SER A 85 16.99 -18.98 -3.13
CA SER A 85 17.72 -18.80 -1.89
C SER A 85 18.53 -17.50 -1.90
N ASP A 86 19.30 -17.23 -2.97
CA ASP A 86 20.08 -15.99 -3.12
C ASP A 86 19.19 -14.73 -3.10
N THR A 87 17.98 -14.81 -3.72
CA THR A 87 17.01 -13.71 -3.72
C THR A 87 16.47 -13.45 -2.31
N VAL A 88 16.13 -14.49 -1.56
CA VAL A 88 15.65 -14.37 -0.17
C VAL A 88 16.69 -13.69 0.71
N HIS A 89 17.94 -14.16 0.67
CA HIS A 89 19.01 -13.61 1.50
C HIS A 89 19.36 -12.16 1.10
N THR A 90 19.38 -11.85 -0.21
CA THR A 90 19.55 -10.49 -0.71
C THR A 90 18.41 -9.57 -0.25
N ALA A 91 17.15 -10.01 -0.35
CA ALA A 91 15.98 -9.24 0.02
C ALA A 91 15.93 -8.95 1.54
N ILE A 92 16.22 -9.93 2.38
CA ILE A 92 16.22 -9.75 3.84
C ILE A 92 17.35 -8.81 4.28
N LEU A 93 18.56 -8.95 3.70
CA LEU A 93 19.66 -8.05 4.00
C LEU A 93 19.41 -6.63 3.50
N LEU A 94 18.80 -6.49 2.31
CA LEU A 94 18.35 -5.20 1.80
C LEU A 94 17.29 -4.56 2.71
N ALA A 95 16.35 -5.34 3.24
CA ALA A 95 15.35 -4.86 4.20
C ALA A 95 15.99 -4.31 5.47
N LEU A 96 16.98 -5.02 6.00
CA LEU A 96 17.72 -4.59 7.20
C LEU A 96 18.48 -3.28 6.93
N ILE A 97 19.26 -3.22 5.84
CA ILE A 97 20.05 -2.04 5.48
C ILE A 97 19.14 -0.84 5.21
N SER A 98 18.08 -1.02 4.41
CA SER A 98 17.12 0.05 4.13
C SER A 98 16.40 0.53 5.38
N GLY A 99 16.04 -0.39 6.28
CA GLY A 99 15.43 -0.06 7.56
C GLY A 99 16.35 0.75 8.48
N ILE A 100 17.62 0.38 8.60
CA ILE A 100 18.63 1.13 9.37
C ILE A 100 18.87 2.51 8.76
N LEU A 101 19.02 2.58 7.43
CA LEU A 101 19.14 3.84 6.70
C LEU A 101 17.96 4.77 6.97
N MET A 102 16.73 4.23 6.88
CA MET A 102 15.50 4.97 7.16
C MET A 102 15.41 5.43 8.61
N ALA A 103 15.81 4.59 9.56
CA ALA A 103 15.88 4.96 10.96
C ALA A 103 16.84 6.15 11.16
N GLY A 104 18.03 6.10 10.59
CA GLY A 104 19.01 7.17 10.68
C GLY A 104 18.51 8.48 10.04
N ILE A 105 18.07 8.42 8.79
CA ILE A 105 17.54 9.59 8.06
C ILE A 105 16.33 10.16 8.80
N GLY A 106 15.36 9.31 9.20
CA GLY A 106 14.14 9.74 9.85
C GLY A 106 14.37 10.40 11.20
N VAL A 107 15.25 9.84 12.04
CA VAL A 107 15.57 10.43 13.36
C VAL A 107 16.28 11.78 13.22
N ILE A 108 17.20 11.90 12.26
CA ILE A 108 17.97 13.15 12.05
C ILE A 108 17.09 14.21 11.40
N SER A 109 16.31 13.86 10.37
CA SER A 109 15.54 14.82 9.58
C SER A 109 14.17 15.17 10.19
N ALA A 110 13.69 14.44 11.21
CA ALA A 110 12.34 14.57 11.77
C ALA A 110 11.94 16.04 12.06
N LYS A 111 12.73 16.76 12.83
CA LYS A 111 12.43 18.15 13.19
C LYS A 111 12.44 19.08 11.98
N GLY A 112 13.44 18.95 11.11
CA GLY A 112 13.58 19.78 9.91
C GLY A 112 12.43 19.57 8.94
N ALA A 113 12.05 18.32 8.71
CA ALA A 113 10.93 17.97 7.82
C ALA A 113 9.59 18.50 8.34
N LEU A 114 9.34 18.41 9.66
CA LEU A 114 8.12 18.95 10.28
C LEU A 114 8.07 20.47 10.22
N LEU A 115 9.19 21.17 10.40
CA LEU A 115 9.29 22.61 10.24
C LEU A 115 8.99 23.05 8.80
N LEU A 116 9.53 22.34 7.80
CA LEU A 116 9.25 22.60 6.38
C LEU A 116 7.77 22.41 6.03
N MET A 117 7.07 21.54 6.73
CA MET A 117 5.62 21.33 6.57
C MET A 117 4.77 22.38 7.32
N GLY A 118 5.37 23.30 8.05
CA GLY A 118 4.64 24.31 8.81
C GLY A 118 3.93 23.77 10.04
N THR A 119 4.50 22.72 10.67
CA THR A 119 3.94 22.18 11.93
C THR A 119 3.98 23.25 13.02
N PRO A 120 2.85 23.54 13.73
CA PRO A 120 2.79 24.59 14.76
C PRO A 120 3.75 24.34 15.93
N ASP A 121 4.29 25.41 16.52
CA ASP A 121 5.28 25.35 17.59
C ASP A 121 4.80 24.61 18.83
N ASN A 122 3.50 24.67 19.14
CA ASN A 122 2.90 23.97 20.28
C ASN A 122 2.81 22.45 20.11
N VAL A 123 2.97 21.94 18.89
CA VAL A 123 2.83 20.52 18.55
C VAL A 123 4.17 19.89 18.12
N ILE A 124 5.10 20.71 17.61
CA ILE A 124 6.34 20.25 16.97
C ILE A 124 7.21 19.36 17.86
N ALA A 125 7.25 19.62 19.17
CA ALA A 125 8.04 18.82 20.10
C ALA A 125 7.49 17.38 20.20
N GLN A 126 6.18 17.22 20.32
CA GLN A 126 5.52 15.92 20.39
C GLN A 126 5.58 15.20 19.04
N SER A 127 5.36 15.91 17.92
CA SER A 127 5.49 15.37 16.56
C SER A 127 6.90 14.85 16.31
N THR A 128 7.92 15.62 16.70
CA THR A 128 9.33 15.22 16.54
C THR A 128 9.65 13.97 17.36
N LEU A 129 9.17 13.91 18.62
CA LEU A 129 9.35 12.75 19.48
C LEU A 129 8.69 11.50 18.89
N TYR A 130 7.41 11.61 18.50
CA TYR A 130 6.68 10.51 17.86
C TYR A 130 7.40 10.01 16.61
N MET A 131 7.76 10.92 15.72
CA MET A 131 8.41 10.59 14.45
C MET A 131 9.77 9.91 14.68
N ARG A 132 10.59 10.42 15.61
CA ARG A 132 11.88 9.80 15.93
C ARG A 132 11.72 8.39 16.48
N ILE A 133 10.81 8.19 17.44
CA ILE A 133 10.54 6.86 17.98
C ILE A 133 10.05 5.95 16.84
N TYR A 134 9.07 6.39 16.04
CA TYR A 134 8.52 5.59 14.93
C TYR A 134 9.61 5.14 13.95
N PHE A 135 10.53 6.04 13.56
CA PHE A 135 11.62 5.71 12.64
C PHE A 135 12.64 4.73 13.22
N LEU A 136 12.82 4.66 14.54
CA LEU A 136 13.62 3.61 15.18
C LEU A 136 13.04 2.21 14.95
N GLY A 137 11.74 2.09 14.70
CA GLY A 137 11.06 0.85 14.35
C GLY A 137 11.21 0.43 12.88
N MET A 138 11.74 1.28 11.99
CA MET A 138 11.82 1.01 10.56
C MET A 138 12.55 -0.30 10.19
N PRO A 139 13.64 -0.71 10.84
CA PRO A 139 14.25 -2.01 10.55
C PRO A 139 13.28 -3.18 10.71
N PHE A 140 12.46 -3.18 11.75
CA PHE A 140 11.47 -4.22 11.99
C PHE A 140 10.33 -4.17 10.96
N PHE A 141 9.86 -2.97 10.65
CA PHE A 141 8.84 -2.74 9.62
C PHE A 141 9.30 -3.23 8.25
N MET A 142 10.53 -2.90 7.84
CA MET A 142 11.08 -3.34 6.55
C MET A 142 11.27 -4.86 6.50
N LEU A 143 11.85 -5.46 7.53
CA LEU A 143 12.05 -6.91 7.61
C LEU A 143 10.72 -7.66 7.53
N TYR A 144 9.66 -7.18 8.20
CA TYR A 144 8.32 -7.76 8.07
C TYR A 144 7.80 -7.65 6.63
N ASN A 145 7.86 -6.47 6.01
CA ASN A 145 7.32 -6.27 4.66
C ASN A 145 8.01 -7.14 3.61
N TYR A 146 9.34 -7.25 3.65
CA TYR A 146 10.09 -8.09 2.73
C TYR A 146 9.89 -9.57 3.01
N GLY A 147 9.87 -10.00 4.28
CA GLY A 147 9.56 -11.37 4.66
C GLY A 147 8.14 -11.79 4.23
N ALA A 148 7.16 -10.93 4.45
CA ALA A 148 5.80 -11.13 3.97
C ALA A 148 5.73 -11.15 2.43
N ALA A 149 6.53 -10.35 1.73
CA ALA A 149 6.63 -10.37 0.27
C ALA A 149 7.15 -11.71 -0.24
N ILE A 150 8.14 -12.32 0.42
CA ILE A 150 8.66 -13.66 0.11
C ILE A 150 7.57 -14.73 0.34
N LEU A 151 6.85 -14.69 1.46
CA LEU A 151 5.75 -15.62 1.74
C LEU A 151 4.62 -15.50 0.69
N ARG A 152 4.26 -14.27 0.32
CA ARG A 152 3.30 -14.02 -0.78
C ARG A 152 3.81 -14.59 -2.11
N ALA A 153 5.08 -14.46 -2.41
CA ALA A 153 5.69 -14.98 -3.63
C ALA A 153 5.52 -16.49 -3.79
N VAL A 154 5.57 -17.24 -2.70
CA VAL A 154 5.36 -18.70 -2.71
C VAL A 154 3.89 -19.10 -2.56
N GLY A 155 2.99 -18.14 -2.40
CA GLY A 155 1.54 -18.38 -2.33
C GLY A 155 0.96 -18.37 -0.92
N ASP A 156 1.75 -18.08 0.09
CA ASP A 156 1.29 -18.05 1.47
C ASP A 156 0.92 -16.62 1.90
N THR A 157 -0.37 -16.34 1.95
CA THR A 157 -0.93 -15.06 2.45
C THR A 157 -1.56 -15.19 3.83
N LYS A 158 -1.79 -16.44 4.29
CA LYS A 158 -2.44 -16.70 5.58
C LYS A 158 -1.51 -16.44 6.76
N ARG A 159 -0.24 -16.87 6.66
CA ARG A 159 0.75 -16.66 7.74
C ARG A 159 1.04 -15.16 7.96
N PRO A 160 1.31 -14.33 6.92
CA PRO A 160 1.44 -12.89 7.12
C PRO A 160 0.21 -12.23 7.77
N LEU A 161 -1.01 -12.65 7.41
CA LEU A 161 -2.24 -12.21 8.07
C LEU A 161 -2.24 -12.56 9.55
N LEU A 162 -1.91 -13.81 9.90
CA LEU A 162 -1.86 -14.25 11.30
C LEU A 162 -0.84 -13.44 12.11
N PHE A 163 0.34 -13.20 11.56
CA PHE A 163 1.37 -12.39 12.20
C PHE A 163 0.89 -10.95 12.46
N LEU A 164 0.16 -10.39 11.50
CA LEU A 164 -0.44 -9.07 11.64
C LEU A 164 -1.53 -9.03 12.72
N VAL A 165 -2.38 -10.06 12.79
CA VAL A 165 -3.41 -10.16 13.86
C VAL A 165 -2.75 -10.20 15.23
N ILE A 166 -1.73 -11.05 15.42
CA ILE A 166 -1.02 -11.17 16.71
C ILE A 166 -0.36 -9.84 17.08
N SER A 167 0.37 -9.24 16.15
CA SER A 167 1.07 -7.97 16.41
C SER A 167 0.12 -6.80 16.61
N GLY A 168 -1.01 -6.76 15.90
CA GLY A 168 -2.00 -5.71 16.05
C GLY A 168 -2.77 -5.81 17.38
N CYS A 169 -3.12 -7.02 17.83
CA CYS A 169 -3.68 -7.21 19.16
C CYS A 169 -2.67 -6.80 20.26
N ALA A 170 -1.39 -7.12 20.08
CA ALA A 170 -0.34 -6.69 21.00
C ALA A 170 -0.19 -5.15 20.98
N ASN A 171 -0.25 -4.51 19.81
CA ASN A 171 -0.24 -3.05 19.68
C ASN A 171 -1.37 -2.41 20.48
N ALA A 172 -2.63 -2.82 20.25
CA ALA A 172 -3.79 -2.26 20.95
C ALA A 172 -3.68 -2.45 22.48
N LEU A 173 -3.21 -3.61 22.95
CA LEU A 173 -2.98 -3.85 24.38
C LEU A 173 -1.86 -2.95 24.93
N LEU A 174 -0.76 -2.81 24.21
CA LEU A 174 0.36 -1.97 24.61
C LEU A 174 -0.01 -0.47 24.62
N ASP A 175 -0.83 -0.02 23.65
CA ASP A 175 -1.36 1.36 23.66
C ASP A 175 -2.12 1.64 24.95
N LEU A 176 -3.03 0.75 25.36
CA LEU A 176 -3.76 0.91 26.60
C LEU A 176 -2.83 0.92 27.83
N ILE A 177 -1.87 0.02 27.88
CA ILE A 177 -0.92 -0.09 29.00
C ILE A 177 -0.01 1.14 29.07
N LEU A 178 0.62 1.53 27.93
CA LEU A 178 1.62 2.60 27.92
C LEU A 178 1.01 3.99 27.99
N VAL A 179 -0.16 4.19 27.39
CA VAL A 179 -0.84 5.49 27.38
C VAL A 179 -1.67 5.70 28.64
N ILE A 180 -2.47 4.70 29.04
CA ILE A 180 -3.37 4.82 30.20
C ILE A 180 -2.64 4.46 31.50
N GLY A 181 -1.89 3.33 31.51
CA GLY A 181 -1.21 2.86 32.71
C GLY A 181 0.02 3.67 33.08
N PHE A 182 0.90 3.93 32.09
CA PHE A 182 2.16 4.64 32.30
C PHE A 182 2.12 6.13 31.94
N HIS A 183 1.03 6.63 31.40
CA HIS A 183 0.85 8.03 30.97
C HIS A 183 1.95 8.57 30.04
N LEU A 184 2.50 7.71 29.17
CA LEU A 184 3.60 8.08 28.27
C LEU A 184 3.14 8.91 27.06
N GLY A 185 1.85 9.15 26.89
CA GLY A 185 1.30 10.00 25.84
C GLY A 185 1.70 9.52 24.44
N VAL A 186 2.17 10.46 23.62
CA VAL A 186 2.60 10.20 22.23
C VAL A 186 3.75 9.19 22.13
N ALA A 187 4.68 9.22 23.10
CA ALA A 187 5.78 8.26 23.16
C ALA A 187 5.29 6.84 23.43
N GLY A 188 4.22 6.69 24.21
CA GLY A 188 3.59 5.40 24.51
C GLY A 188 3.06 4.73 23.26
N VAL A 189 2.29 5.46 22.43
CA VAL A 189 1.74 4.94 21.17
C VAL A 189 2.85 4.59 20.18
N ALA A 190 3.84 5.47 19.99
CA ALA A 190 4.96 5.17 19.12
C ALA A 190 5.73 3.91 19.56
N THR A 191 5.94 3.74 20.87
CA THR A 191 6.61 2.56 21.42
C THR A 191 5.78 1.28 21.27
N ALA A 192 4.46 1.35 21.45
CA ALA A 192 3.54 0.25 21.20
C ALA A 192 3.60 -0.20 19.75
N THR A 193 3.56 0.76 18.81
CA THR A 193 3.65 0.49 17.36
C THR A 193 4.98 -0.20 17.00
N ILE A 194 6.13 0.29 17.52
CA ILE A 194 7.43 -0.37 17.27
C ILE A 194 7.45 -1.79 17.83
N THR A 195 6.94 -1.98 19.04
CA THR A 195 6.91 -3.30 19.67
C THR A 195 6.06 -4.28 18.86
N ALA A 196 4.91 -3.83 18.35
CA ALA A 196 4.08 -4.62 17.45
C ALA A 196 4.81 -4.96 16.14
N GLN A 197 5.53 -4.00 15.54
CA GLN A 197 6.36 -4.23 14.36
C GLN A 197 7.48 -5.22 14.65
N MET A 198 8.10 -5.15 15.81
CA MET A 198 9.13 -6.11 16.24
C MET A 198 8.55 -7.53 16.38
N ILE A 199 7.36 -7.66 16.96
CA ILE A 199 6.67 -8.97 17.08
C ILE A 199 6.39 -9.55 15.69
N SER A 200 5.81 -8.80 14.77
CA SER A 200 5.54 -9.27 13.41
C SER A 200 6.83 -9.61 12.64
N CYS A 201 7.88 -8.83 12.83
CA CYS A 201 9.21 -9.10 12.28
C CYS A 201 9.79 -10.44 12.80
N ILE A 202 9.76 -10.66 14.10
CA ILE A 202 10.24 -11.92 14.71
C ILE A 202 9.45 -13.11 14.16
N LEU A 203 8.12 -13.01 14.10
CA LEU A 203 7.25 -14.08 13.61
C LEU A 203 7.54 -14.42 12.14
N VAL A 204 7.72 -13.44 11.27
CA VAL A 204 8.02 -13.70 9.85
C VAL A 204 9.43 -14.27 9.68
N LEU A 205 10.43 -13.78 10.40
CA LEU A 205 11.79 -14.31 10.31
C LEU A 205 11.89 -15.74 10.88
N LEU A 206 11.20 -16.04 11.97
CA LEU A 206 11.10 -17.40 12.52
C LEU A 206 10.40 -18.35 11.55
N CYS A 207 9.35 -17.87 10.86
CA CYS A 207 8.66 -18.64 9.83
C CYS A 207 9.61 -19.00 8.68
N LEU A 208 10.37 -18.02 8.17
CA LEU A 208 11.35 -18.24 7.10
C LEU A 208 12.53 -19.10 7.55
N TYR A 209 12.96 -18.99 8.80
CA TYR A 209 14.07 -19.78 9.37
C TYR A 209 13.69 -21.25 9.56
N ARG A 210 12.46 -21.53 10.03
CA ARG A 210 11.98 -22.89 10.35
C ARG A 210 11.43 -23.65 9.16
N THR A 211 11.30 -23.03 8.00
CA THR A 211 10.78 -23.72 6.81
C THR A 211 11.86 -24.61 6.18
N ASP A 212 11.49 -25.83 5.75
CA ASP A 212 12.37 -26.76 5.05
C ASP A 212 12.17 -26.68 3.53
N SER A 213 12.27 -25.47 2.98
CA SER A 213 12.05 -25.20 1.56
C SER A 213 13.18 -24.36 0.97
N CYS A 214 13.22 -24.23 -0.35
CA CYS A 214 14.22 -23.43 -1.06
C CYS A 214 14.28 -21.94 -0.67
N TYR A 215 13.24 -21.43 0.00
CA TYR A 215 13.19 -20.06 0.55
C TYR A 215 13.54 -19.99 2.04
N GLN A 216 14.16 -21.04 2.60
CA GLN A 216 14.65 -21.03 3.99
C GLN A 216 15.66 -19.91 4.22
N LEU A 217 15.43 -19.11 5.25
CA LEU A 217 16.40 -18.11 5.71
C LEU A 217 17.48 -18.78 6.56
N ARG A 218 18.73 -18.66 6.11
CA ARG A 218 19.92 -19.11 6.88
C ARG A 218 20.82 -17.92 7.12
N PHE A 219 20.98 -17.50 8.36
CA PHE A 219 21.79 -16.32 8.71
C PHE A 219 23.24 -16.41 8.21
N SER A 220 23.82 -17.62 8.13
CA SER A 220 25.17 -17.86 7.58
C SER A 220 25.28 -17.58 6.07
N LYS A 221 24.17 -17.54 5.35
CA LYS A 221 24.12 -17.29 3.90
C LYS A 221 23.72 -15.86 3.54
N LEU A 222 23.55 -14.98 4.52
CA LEU A 222 23.21 -13.59 4.28
C LEU A 222 24.31 -12.90 3.47
N LYS A 223 24.02 -12.64 2.22
CA LYS A 223 24.91 -11.96 1.28
C LYS A 223 24.07 -11.23 0.23
N ILE A 224 24.46 -10.00 -0.08
CA ILE A 224 23.90 -9.28 -1.20
C ILE A 224 24.51 -9.82 -2.49
N LYS A 225 23.66 -10.28 -3.40
CA LYS A 225 24.01 -10.63 -4.76
C LYS A 225 23.59 -9.50 -5.68
N GLU A 226 24.56 -8.82 -6.27
CA GLU A 226 24.33 -7.63 -7.09
C GLU A 226 23.29 -7.85 -8.22
N VAL A 227 23.36 -9.01 -8.87
CA VAL A 227 22.42 -9.36 -9.96
C VAL A 227 20.97 -9.35 -9.48
N TYR A 228 20.69 -9.95 -8.31
CA TYR A 228 19.31 -9.99 -7.78
C TYR A 228 18.90 -8.67 -7.15
N LEU A 229 19.84 -7.94 -6.55
CA LEU A 229 19.61 -6.58 -6.05
C LEU A 229 19.16 -5.65 -7.17
N LEU A 230 19.86 -5.64 -8.30
CA LEU A 230 19.49 -4.83 -9.46
C LEU A 230 18.13 -5.21 -10.03
N GLN A 231 17.80 -6.49 -10.10
CA GLN A 231 16.50 -6.97 -10.56
C GLN A 231 15.37 -6.57 -9.60
N ILE A 232 15.61 -6.63 -8.28
CA ILE A 232 14.66 -6.13 -7.26
C ILE A 232 14.41 -4.64 -7.46
N PHE A 233 15.46 -3.85 -7.68
CA PHE A 233 15.37 -2.41 -7.89
C PHE A 233 14.67 -2.05 -9.21
N GLN A 234 14.92 -2.78 -10.30
CA GLN A 234 14.26 -2.55 -11.59
C GLN A 234 12.73 -2.63 -11.51
N VAL A 235 12.21 -3.50 -10.66
CA VAL A 235 10.76 -3.63 -10.44
C VAL A 235 10.30 -2.73 -9.30
N GLY A 236 11.03 -2.71 -8.20
CA GLY A 236 10.59 -2.12 -6.95
C GLY A 236 10.69 -0.60 -6.90
N ILE A 237 11.78 0.00 -7.40
CA ILE A 237 11.95 1.47 -7.37
C ILE A 237 10.85 2.17 -8.17
N PRO A 238 10.55 1.78 -9.43
CA PRO A 238 9.45 2.41 -10.15
C PRO A 238 8.09 2.24 -9.45
N ALA A 239 7.84 1.07 -8.82
CA ALA A 239 6.61 0.83 -8.07
C ALA A 239 6.49 1.77 -6.85
N GLY A 240 7.58 1.97 -6.13
CA GLY A 240 7.64 2.89 -4.98
C GLY A 240 7.45 4.35 -5.38
N ILE A 241 8.13 4.79 -6.45
CA ILE A 241 7.98 6.14 -7.01
C ILE A 241 6.52 6.37 -7.43
N GLN A 242 5.90 5.42 -8.14
CA GLN A 242 4.50 5.52 -8.54
C GLN A 242 3.58 5.77 -7.34
N SER A 243 3.72 4.96 -6.28
CA SER A 243 2.90 5.10 -5.08
C SER A 243 3.10 6.45 -4.39
N THR A 244 4.34 6.90 -4.28
CA THR A 244 4.68 8.19 -3.66
C THR A 244 4.09 9.37 -4.44
N VAL A 245 4.22 9.37 -5.77
CA VAL A 245 3.73 10.46 -6.63
C VAL A 245 2.20 10.50 -6.68
N ILE A 246 1.53 9.34 -6.65
CA ILE A 246 0.06 9.27 -6.57
C ILE A 246 -0.42 9.84 -5.23
N ASN A 247 0.24 9.52 -4.11
CA ASN A 247 -0.11 10.09 -2.80
C ASN A 247 0.08 11.61 -2.77
N PHE A 248 1.12 12.13 -3.42
CA PHE A 248 1.31 13.57 -3.57
C PHE A 248 0.14 14.21 -4.38
N SER A 249 -0.33 13.56 -5.44
CA SER A 249 -1.50 14.01 -6.20
C SER A 249 -2.78 14.05 -5.35
N ASN A 250 -2.97 13.06 -4.46
CA ASN A 250 -4.09 13.07 -3.52
C ASN A 250 -4.00 14.25 -2.53
N ALA A 251 -2.79 14.60 -2.07
CA ALA A 251 -2.58 15.76 -1.21
C ALA A 251 -2.90 17.10 -1.92
N LEU A 252 -2.59 17.24 -3.22
CA LEU A 252 -2.99 18.40 -4.01
C LEU A 252 -4.51 18.53 -4.11
N LEU A 253 -5.22 17.42 -4.33
CA LEU A 253 -6.69 17.42 -4.33
C LEU A 253 -7.24 17.83 -2.97
N GLN A 254 -6.70 17.30 -1.88
CA GLN A 254 -7.09 17.69 -0.52
C GLN A 254 -6.90 19.19 -0.27
N SER A 255 -5.80 19.77 -0.75
CA SER A 255 -5.57 21.23 -0.68
C SER A 255 -6.68 22.01 -1.39
N SER A 256 -7.17 21.50 -2.53
CA SER A 256 -8.31 22.10 -3.24
C SER A 256 -9.62 21.96 -2.47
N VAL A 257 -9.85 20.82 -1.80
CA VAL A 257 -11.01 20.63 -0.92
C VAL A 257 -11.01 21.59 0.26
N ASN A 258 -9.83 21.89 0.81
CA ASN A 258 -9.69 22.82 1.92
C ASN A 258 -10.21 24.24 1.58
N SER A 259 -10.22 24.62 0.30
CA SER A 259 -10.76 25.92 -0.14
C SER A 259 -12.30 26.03 -0.02
N PHE A 260 -13.02 24.91 0.19
CA PHE A 260 -14.46 24.90 0.39
C PHE A 260 -14.90 25.02 1.86
N GLY A 261 -13.93 25.09 2.79
CA GLY A 261 -14.18 25.24 4.23
C GLY A 261 -14.29 23.95 5.01
N ASP A 262 -14.55 24.08 6.31
CA ASP A 262 -14.43 22.99 7.29
C ASP A 262 -15.41 21.84 7.07
N THR A 263 -16.64 22.15 6.65
CA THR A 263 -17.67 21.15 6.34
C THR A 263 -17.22 20.21 5.22
N ALA A 264 -16.70 20.77 4.11
CA ALA A 264 -16.19 19.99 3.00
C ALA A 264 -14.95 19.18 3.37
N MET A 265 -14.05 19.74 4.18
CA MET A 265 -12.88 19.03 4.69
C MET A 265 -13.27 17.82 5.57
N ALA A 266 -14.24 18.00 6.45
CA ALA A 266 -14.74 16.93 7.31
C ALA A 266 -15.44 15.84 6.48
N GLY A 267 -16.30 16.23 5.53
CA GLY A 267 -16.97 15.30 4.59
C GLY A 267 -15.97 14.50 3.74
N TYR A 268 -14.95 15.19 3.21
CA TYR A 268 -13.86 14.52 2.47
C TYR A 268 -13.10 13.52 3.34
N THR A 269 -12.77 13.90 4.58
CA THR A 269 -12.03 13.02 5.48
C THR A 269 -12.82 11.74 5.77
N ALA A 270 -14.11 11.87 6.06
CA ALA A 270 -14.98 10.72 6.30
C ALA A 270 -15.13 9.85 5.04
N ALA A 271 -15.36 10.46 3.87
CA ALA A 271 -15.44 9.74 2.60
C ALA A 271 -14.13 9.05 2.24
N ASN A 272 -12.97 9.68 2.45
CA ASN A 272 -11.66 9.11 2.15
C ASN A 272 -11.33 7.88 3.00
N ASN A 273 -11.80 7.83 4.26
CA ASN A 273 -11.67 6.62 5.07
C ASN A 273 -12.46 5.44 4.46
N ILE A 274 -13.67 5.68 3.95
CA ILE A 274 -14.48 4.66 3.27
C ILE A 274 -13.78 4.21 1.98
N LEU A 275 -13.25 5.14 1.19
CA LEU A 275 -12.48 4.83 -0.01
C LEU A 275 -11.21 4.03 0.30
N GLY A 276 -10.61 4.23 1.46
CA GLY A 276 -9.48 3.43 1.95
C GLY A 276 -9.82 1.94 2.08
N PHE A 277 -10.99 1.60 2.61
CA PHE A 277 -11.45 0.20 2.67
C PHE A 277 -11.68 -0.40 1.28
N LEU A 278 -12.29 0.37 0.37
CA LEU A 278 -12.46 -0.05 -1.03
C LEU A 278 -11.11 -0.29 -1.70
N TYR A 279 -10.13 0.57 -1.45
CA TYR A 279 -8.78 0.44 -2.01
C TYR A 279 -8.07 -0.83 -1.53
N MET A 280 -8.32 -1.32 -0.31
CA MET A 280 -7.73 -2.58 0.17
C MET A 280 -8.18 -3.77 -0.69
N SER A 281 -9.41 -3.78 -1.19
CA SER A 281 -9.89 -4.82 -2.11
C SER A 281 -9.15 -4.77 -3.45
N VAL A 282 -9.00 -3.59 -4.03
CA VAL A 282 -8.26 -3.35 -5.29
C VAL A 282 -6.81 -3.78 -5.15
N ASN A 283 -6.13 -3.29 -4.11
CA ASN A 283 -4.72 -3.57 -3.86
C ASN A 283 -4.44 -5.08 -3.68
N SER A 284 -5.33 -5.80 -2.98
CA SER A 284 -5.18 -7.24 -2.77
C SER A 284 -5.29 -8.04 -4.08
N ILE A 285 -6.23 -7.69 -4.95
CA ILE A 285 -6.40 -8.32 -6.27
C ILE A 285 -5.20 -7.99 -7.16
N THR A 286 -4.71 -6.76 -7.15
CA THR A 286 -3.52 -6.34 -7.92
C THR A 286 -2.26 -7.11 -7.46
N GLN A 287 -2.05 -7.27 -6.17
CA GLN A 287 -0.94 -8.07 -5.63
C GLN A 287 -1.07 -9.55 -5.99
N ALA A 288 -2.30 -10.10 -5.98
CA ALA A 288 -2.57 -11.45 -6.45
C ALA A 288 -2.22 -11.58 -7.94
N CYS A 289 -2.70 -10.68 -8.79
CA CYS A 289 -2.39 -10.65 -10.21
C CYS A 289 -0.88 -10.63 -10.46
N MET A 290 -0.15 -9.75 -9.77
CA MET A 290 1.30 -9.63 -9.89
C MET A 290 2.02 -10.94 -9.52
N SER A 291 1.68 -11.56 -8.38
CA SER A 291 2.32 -12.79 -7.91
C SER A 291 2.01 -13.99 -8.82
N PHE A 292 0.73 -14.14 -9.25
CA PHE A 292 0.32 -15.20 -10.17
C PHE A 292 0.95 -15.03 -11.54
N THR A 293 0.99 -13.81 -12.08
CA THR A 293 1.63 -13.49 -13.35
C THR A 293 3.11 -13.81 -13.28
N SER A 294 3.82 -13.40 -12.23
CA SER A 294 5.25 -13.66 -12.08
C SER A 294 5.58 -15.13 -11.99
N GLN A 295 4.81 -15.94 -11.24
CA GLN A 295 5.00 -17.38 -11.20
C GLN A 295 4.76 -18.04 -12.57
N ASN A 296 3.69 -17.67 -13.27
CA ASN A 296 3.40 -18.24 -14.59
C ASN A 296 4.39 -17.76 -15.65
N TYR A 297 4.92 -16.55 -15.52
CA TYR A 297 6.02 -16.05 -16.35
C TYR A 297 7.28 -16.88 -16.17
N GLY A 298 7.65 -17.22 -14.92
CA GLY A 298 8.81 -18.03 -14.60
C GLY A 298 8.81 -19.43 -15.23
N VAL A 299 7.62 -20.01 -15.45
CA VAL A 299 7.45 -21.32 -16.08
C VAL A 299 6.99 -21.26 -17.56
N GLY A 300 6.96 -20.08 -18.17
CA GLY A 300 6.60 -19.90 -19.58
C GLY A 300 5.13 -20.17 -19.94
N LYS A 301 4.20 -20.11 -18.96
CA LYS A 301 2.77 -20.40 -19.17
C LYS A 301 1.96 -19.16 -19.56
N TYR A 302 2.17 -18.62 -20.79
CA TYR A 302 1.49 -17.35 -21.19
C TYR A 302 -0.03 -17.43 -21.27
N LYS A 303 -0.58 -18.52 -21.83
CA LYS A 303 -2.03 -18.69 -21.91
C LYS A 303 -2.65 -18.61 -20.53
N ARG A 304 -1.91 -19.08 -19.53
CA ARG A 304 -2.35 -19.01 -18.14
C ARG A 304 -2.20 -17.61 -17.56
N MET A 305 -1.17 -16.85 -17.96
CA MET A 305 -1.04 -15.43 -17.59
C MET A 305 -2.21 -14.60 -18.12
N ASP A 306 -2.61 -14.82 -19.38
CA ASP A 306 -3.78 -14.15 -19.96
C ASP A 306 -5.06 -14.47 -19.17
N ARG A 307 -5.24 -15.73 -18.80
CA ARG A 307 -6.39 -16.15 -17.98
C ARG A 307 -6.35 -15.55 -16.58
N VAL A 308 -5.18 -15.49 -15.94
CA VAL A 308 -4.99 -14.79 -14.64
C VAL A 308 -5.44 -13.35 -14.75
N LEU A 309 -5.04 -12.62 -15.81
CA LEU A 309 -5.45 -11.24 -16.00
C LEU A 309 -6.97 -11.11 -16.15
N ILE A 310 -7.61 -11.99 -16.95
CA ILE A 310 -9.07 -11.97 -17.16
C ILE A 310 -9.79 -12.25 -15.83
N ASP A 311 -9.39 -13.29 -15.10
CA ASP A 311 -10.01 -13.65 -13.83
C ASP A 311 -9.81 -12.54 -12.78
N CYS A 312 -8.64 -11.88 -12.76
CA CYS A 312 -8.40 -10.70 -11.93
C CYS A 312 -9.24 -9.49 -12.38
N LEU A 313 -9.44 -9.27 -13.69
CA LEU A 313 -10.34 -8.20 -14.18
C LEU A 313 -11.78 -8.42 -13.71
N ILE A 314 -12.28 -9.65 -13.78
CA ILE A 314 -13.62 -10.00 -13.27
C ILE A 314 -13.73 -9.66 -11.79
N LEU A 315 -12.75 -10.04 -10.96
CA LEU A 315 -12.74 -9.73 -9.53
C LEU A 315 -12.59 -8.21 -9.28
N THR A 316 -11.74 -7.53 -10.05
CA THR A 316 -11.49 -6.09 -9.91
C THR A 316 -12.71 -5.25 -10.31
N VAL A 317 -13.56 -5.74 -11.20
CA VAL A 317 -14.84 -5.08 -11.52
C VAL A 317 -15.90 -5.46 -10.49
N SER A 318 -16.09 -6.75 -10.22
CA SER A 318 -17.20 -7.23 -9.40
C SER A 318 -17.09 -6.84 -7.93
N VAL A 319 -15.91 -7.00 -7.32
CA VAL A 319 -15.74 -6.76 -5.87
C VAL A 319 -15.83 -5.28 -5.51
N PRO A 320 -15.05 -4.36 -6.13
CA PRO A 320 -15.18 -2.94 -5.84
C PRO A 320 -16.54 -2.34 -6.25
N LEU A 321 -17.16 -2.85 -7.32
CA LEU A 321 -18.50 -2.40 -7.71
C LEU A 321 -19.54 -2.78 -6.65
N LEU A 322 -19.51 -4.03 -6.17
CA LEU A 322 -20.42 -4.49 -5.11
C LEU A 322 -20.21 -3.69 -3.82
N LEU A 323 -18.97 -3.54 -3.38
CA LEU A 323 -18.62 -2.78 -2.17
C LEU A 323 -18.92 -1.29 -2.35
N GLY A 324 -18.65 -0.72 -3.53
CA GLY A 324 -18.89 0.68 -3.84
C GLY A 324 -20.39 1.02 -3.91
N CYS A 325 -21.20 0.16 -4.53
CA CYS A 325 -22.65 0.29 -4.49
C CYS A 325 -23.18 0.19 -3.05
N GLY A 326 -22.67 -0.75 -2.26
CA GLY A 326 -22.99 -0.86 -0.84
C GLY A 326 -22.62 0.41 -0.06
N ALA A 327 -21.39 0.92 -0.26
CA ALA A 327 -20.93 2.14 0.38
C ALA A 327 -21.75 3.38 -0.03
N TRP A 328 -22.27 3.43 -1.24
CA TRP A 328 -23.15 4.50 -1.69
C TRP A 328 -24.56 4.36 -1.11
N LEU A 329 -25.17 3.16 -1.16
CA LEU A 329 -26.51 2.90 -0.68
C LEU A 329 -26.65 3.11 0.84
N PHE A 330 -25.65 2.65 1.60
CA PHE A 330 -25.59 2.81 3.06
C PHE A 330 -24.70 3.98 3.47
N GLY A 331 -24.39 4.89 2.54
CA GLY A 331 -23.47 6.00 2.74
C GLY A 331 -23.82 6.89 3.93
N PRO A 332 -25.07 7.37 4.10
CA PRO A 332 -25.45 8.18 5.25
C PRO A 332 -25.22 7.48 6.59
N GLN A 333 -25.51 6.16 6.68
CA GLN A 333 -25.30 5.36 7.88
C GLN A 333 -23.81 5.18 8.18
N VAL A 334 -23.00 4.90 7.15
CA VAL A 334 -21.57 4.71 7.30
C VAL A 334 -20.86 6.03 7.64
N LEU A 335 -21.25 7.14 7.01
CA LEU A 335 -20.74 8.48 7.34
C LEU A 335 -21.16 8.90 8.75
N SER A 336 -22.35 8.51 9.22
CA SER A 336 -22.82 8.83 10.57
C SER A 336 -21.99 8.19 11.69
N ILE A 337 -21.17 7.18 11.38
CA ILE A 337 -20.17 6.64 12.31
C ILE A 337 -19.08 7.67 12.62
N TYR A 338 -18.76 8.54 11.65
CA TYR A 338 -17.69 9.54 11.79
C TYR A 338 -18.22 10.89 12.29
N THR A 339 -19.45 11.27 11.92
CA THR A 339 -20.05 12.57 12.29
C THR A 339 -21.57 12.50 12.40
N ARG A 340 -22.13 13.35 13.24
CA ARG A 340 -23.60 13.52 13.36
C ARG A 340 -24.11 14.77 12.66
N GLU A 341 -23.22 15.58 12.11
CA GLU A 341 -23.57 16.82 11.41
C GLU A 341 -24.09 16.53 10.02
N LYS A 342 -25.32 16.94 9.73
CA LYS A 342 -26.00 16.65 8.45
C LYS A 342 -25.27 17.23 7.26
N ASP A 343 -24.79 18.46 7.35
CA ASP A 343 -24.08 19.15 6.27
C ASP A 343 -22.78 18.44 5.89
N VAL A 344 -22.09 17.86 6.89
CA VAL A 344 -20.88 17.06 6.68
C VAL A 344 -21.22 15.74 5.99
N ILE A 345 -22.33 15.11 6.40
CA ILE A 345 -22.80 13.87 5.76
C ILE A 345 -23.20 14.15 4.30
N GLU A 346 -23.90 15.24 4.00
CA GLU A 346 -24.27 15.63 2.64
C GLU A 346 -23.05 15.87 1.77
N SER A 347 -22.06 16.61 2.27
CA SER A 347 -20.78 16.82 1.57
C SER A 347 -20.02 15.50 1.32
N GLY A 348 -19.99 14.61 2.31
CA GLY A 348 -19.40 13.27 2.16
C GLY A 348 -20.14 12.42 1.12
N MET A 349 -21.48 12.48 1.09
CA MET A 349 -22.31 11.76 0.12
C MET A 349 -22.11 12.24 -1.31
N GLU A 350 -21.91 13.55 -1.52
CA GLU A 350 -21.58 14.12 -2.84
C GLU A 350 -20.28 13.50 -3.39
N ILE A 351 -19.28 13.33 -2.53
CA ILE A 351 -18.00 12.70 -2.88
C ILE A 351 -18.18 11.20 -3.16
N LEU A 352 -18.87 10.49 -2.27
CA LEU A 352 -19.10 9.05 -2.42
C LEU A 352 -19.90 8.72 -3.68
N ALA A 353 -20.90 9.51 -4.04
CA ALA A 353 -21.72 9.29 -5.23
C ALA A 353 -20.87 9.28 -6.53
N ILE A 354 -19.84 10.12 -6.61
CA ILE A 354 -18.98 10.23 -7.78
C ILE A 354 -17.89 9.15 -7.78
N THR A 355 -17.39 8.76 -6.61
CA THR A 355 -16.15 7.97 -6.50
C THR A 355 -16.40 6.50 -6.26
N THR A 356 -17.40 6.10 -5.45
CA THR A 356 -17.55 4.72 -5.00
C THR A 356 -18.06 3.78 -6.09
N VAL A 357 -19.08 4.18 -6.85
CA VAL A 357 -19.62 3.33 -7.93
C VAL A 357 -18.59 3.10 -9.03
N PRO A 358 -17.90 4.12 -9.58
CA PRO A 358 -16.85 3.90 -10.59
C PRO A 358 -15.50 3.46 -10.01
N TYR A 359 -15.42 3.10 -8.72
CA TYR A 359 -14.16 2.73 -8.07
C TYR A 359 -13.47 1.50 -8.69
N PHE A 360 -14.24 0.64 -9.38
CA PHE A 360 -13.69 -0.46 -10.17
C PHE A 360 -12.74 0.03 -11.28
N LEU A 361 -12.90 1.26 -11.79
CA LEU A 361 -11.96 1.87 -12.74
C LEU A 361 -10.58 2.10 -12.09
N CYS A 362 -10.54 2.55 -10.82
CA CYS A 362 -9.29 2.62 -10.05
C CYS A 362 -8.61 1.25 -10.00
N GLY A 363 -9.41 0.20 -9.78
CA GLY A 363 -8.90 -1.17 -9.76
C GLY A 363 -8.32 -1.61 -11.10
N ILE A 364 -9.01 -1.36 -12.20
CA ILE A 364 -8.51 -1.69 -13.54
C ILE A 364 -7.22 -0.91 -13.83
N MET A 365 -7.17 0.36 -13.46
CA MET A 365 -5.99 1.22 -13.62
C MET A 365 -4.75 0.63 -12.92
N ASP A 366 -4.90 0.05 -11.72
CA ASP A 366 -3.80 -0.53 -10.96
C ASP A 366 -3.47 -1.98 -11.38
N LEU A 367 -4.45 -2.71 -11.93
CA LEU A 367 -4.29 -4.10 -12.31
C LEU A 367 -3.27 -4.31 -13.44
N PHE A 368 -3.32 -3.49 -14.50
CA PHE A 368 -2.40 -3.59 -15.63
C PHE A 368 -0.94 -3.35 -15.23
N PRO A 369 -0.58 -2.30 -14.47
CA PRO A 369 0.75 -2.17 -13.89
C PRO A 369 1.14 -3.36 -13.02
N GLY A 370 0.21 -3.93 -12.25
CA GLY A 370 0.44 -5.15 -11.45
C GLY A 370 0.85 -6.34 -12.31
N ALA A 371 0.12 -6.60 -13.40
CA ALA A 371 0.44 -7.66 -14.35
C ALA A 371 1.80 -7.40 -15.05
N LEU A 372 2.07 -6.16 -15.49
CA LEU A 372 3.34 -5.78 -16.12
C LEU A 372 4.53 -5.93 -15.18
N ARG A 373 4.38 -5.56 -13.90
CA ARG A 373 5.39 -5.81 -12.85
C ARG A 373 5.64 -7.29 -12.66
N GLY A 374 4.59 -8.11 -12.67
CA GLY A 374 4.72 -9.58 -12.61
C GLY A 374 5.57 -10.16 -13.75
N MET A 375 5.56 -9.53 -14.93
CA MET A 375 6.43 -9.84 -16.05
C MET A 375 7.83 -9.21 -15.95
N GLY A 376 8.09 -8.37 -14.95
CA GLY A 376 9.37 -7.66 -14.75
C GLY A 376 9.44 -6.27 -15.37
N HIS A 377 8.36 -5.79 -15.98
CA HIS A 377 8.27 -4.46 -16.60
C HIS A 377 7.58 -3.47 -15.66
N SER A 378 8.31 -2.59 -15.00
CA SER A 378 7.77 -1.66 -13.99
C SER A 378 7.93 -0.18 -14.37
N ALA A 379 8.99 0.19 -15.10
CA ALA A 379 9.31 1.58 -15.39
C ALA A 379 8.28 2.24 -16.31
N VAL A 380 7.92 1.60 -17.42
CA VAL A 380 6.95 2.17 -18.39
C VAL A 380 5.55 2.30 -17.75
N PRO A 381 4.99 1.27 -17.11
CA PRO A 381 3.72 1.41 -16.38
C PRO A 381 3.72 2.52 -15.34
N MET A 382 4.82 2.70 -14.61
CA MET A 382 4.97 3.80 -13.65
C MET A 382 4.85 5.16 -14.33
N ILE A 383 5.61 5.39 -15.41
CA ILE A 383 5.57 6.67 -16.15
C ILE A 383 4.16 6.95 -16.67
N LEU A 384 3.49 5.95 -17.24
CA LEU A 384 2.13 6.08 -17.76
C LEU A 384 1.12 6.37 -16.65
N SER A 385 1.24 5.72 -15.48
CA SER A 385 0.38 6.00 -14.33
C SER A 385 0.61 7.43 -13.79
N VAL A 386 1.86 7.88 -13.72
CA VAL A 386 2.17 9.25 -13.27
C VAL A 386 1.60 10.28 -14.25
N ILE A 387 1.83 10.11 -15.56
CA ILE A 387 1.30 11.05 -16.57
C ILE A 387 -0.23 10.99 -16.59
N GLY A 388 -0.81 9.80 -16.66
CA GLY A 388 -2.26 9.61 -16.76
C GLY A 388 -3.02 10.05 -15.52
N THR A 389 -2.56 9.68 -14.32
CA THR A 389 -3.26 10.02 -13.08
C THR A 389 -2.88 11.40 -12.58
N VAL A 390 -1.60 11.65 -12.36
CA VAL A 390 -1.13 12.90 -11.73
C VAL A 390 -1.18 14.04 -12.74
N GLY A 391 -0.74 13.83 -13.98
CA GLY A 391 -0.81 14.84 -15.04
C GLY A 391 -2.24 15.31 -15.30
N THR A 392 -3.19 14.37 -15.43
CA THR A 392 -4.61 14.71 -15.62
C THR A 392 -5.16 15.50 -14.44
N ARG A 393 -4.86 15.11 -13.19
CA ARG A 393 -5.35 15.81 -12.00
C ARG A 393 -4.75 17.20 -11.85
N ILE A 394 -3.47 17.38 -12.15
CA ILE A 394 -2.82 18.70 -12.17
C ILE A 394 -3.49 19.60 -13.21
N LEU A 395 -3.66 19.11 -14.45
CA LEU A 395 -4.36 19.85 -15.49
C LEU A 395 -5.81 20.18 -15.09
N TRP A 396 -6.48 19.26 -14.39
CA TRP A 396 -7.85 19.49 -13.92
C TRP A 396 -7.90 20.59 -12.86
N ILE A 397 -7.04 20.51 -11.84
CA ILE A 397 -7.01 21.45 -10.70
C ILE A 397 -6.62 22.86 -11.16
N PHE A 398 -5.63 23.00 -12.03
CA PHE A 398 -5.12 24.31 -12.44
C PHE A 398 -5.75 24.84 -13.71
N GLY A 399 -6.24 23.97 -14.61
CA GLY A 399 -6.82 24.38 -15.89
C GLY A 399 -8.34 24.53 -15.86
N PHE A 400 -9.06 23.53 -15.35
CA PHE A 400 -10.53 23.48 -15.45
C PHE A 400 -11.23 23.90 -14.16
N PHE A 401 -10.76 23.44 -13.01
CA PHE A 401 -11.38 23.70 -11.72
C PHE A 401 -11.54 25.19 -11.36
N PRO A 402 -10.63 26.12 -11.71
CA PRO A 402 -10.81 27.54 -11.42
C PRO A 402 -12.06 28.15 -12.06
N HIS A 403 -12.53 27.54 -13.18
CA HIS A 403 -13.72 28.02 -13.91
C HIS A 403 -15.03 27.41 -13.40
N HIS A 404 -14.96 26.27 -12.66
CA HIS A 404 -16.11 25.55 -12.14
C HIS A 404 -15.84 25.08 -10.71
N LYS A 405 -15.92 26.01 -9.75
CA LYS A 405 -15.63 25.73 -8.32
C LYS A 405 -16.79 25.00 -7.65
N SER A 406 -16.86 23.66 -7.81
CA SER A 406 -17.74 22.80 -7.05
C SER A 406 -17.01 21.53 -6.62
N LEU A 407 -17.40 20.93 -5.49
CA LEU A 407 -16.87 19.63 -5.02
C LEU A 407 -17.13 18.55 -6.06
N TYR A 408 -18.32 18.52 -6.63
CA TYR A 408 -18.71 17.59 -7.68
C TYR A 408 -17.71 17.65 -8.85
N PHE A 409 -17.44 18.84 -9.38
CA PHE A 409 -16.52 19.02 -10.51
C PHE A 409 -15.07 18.66 -10.16
N LEU A 410 -14.63 18.95 -8.93
CA LEU A 410 -13.30 18.55 -8.44
C LEU A 410 -13.14 17.02 -8.44
N PHE A 411 -14.15 16.28 -7.93
CA PHE A 411 -14.06 14.82 -7.80
C PHE A 411 -14.29 14.06 -9.11
N ILE A 412 -14.88 14.66 -10.15
CA ILE A 412 -14.88 14.09 -11.51
C ILE A 412 -13.44 13.84 -12.02
N SER A 413 -12.45 14.58 -11.54
CA SER A 413 -11.04 14.34 -11.86
C SER A 413 -10.58 12.91 -11.55
N TYR A 414 -11.22 12.21 -10.57
CA TYR A 414 -10.89 10.81 -10.23
C TYR A 414 -11.23 9.86 -11.37
N PRO A 415 -12.52 9.67 -11.75
CA PRO A 415 -12.87 8.77 -12.83
C PRO A 415 -12.25 9.21 -14.19
N ALA A 416 -12.11 10.51 -14.46
CA ALA A 416 -11.46 11.01 -15.66
C ALA A 416 -9.99 10.57 -15.74
N SER A 417 -9.23 10.75 -14.66
CA SER A 417 -7.84 10.33 -14.58
C SER A 417 -7.69 8.79 -14.67
N TRP A 418 -8.60 8.04 -14.05
CA TRP A 418 -8.60 6.58 -14.13
C TRP A 418 -8.80 6.08 -15.55
N ILE A 419 -9.79 6.62 -16.29
CA ILE A 419 -10.08 6.23 -17.69
C ILE A 419 -8.89 6.53 -18.59
N ILE A 420 -8.31 7.73 -18.51
CA ILE A 420 -7.13 8.10 -19.31
C ILE A 420 -5.97 7.15 -19.03
N THR A 421 -5.71 6.88 -17.76
CA THR A 421 -4.62 5.98 -17.36
C THR A 421 -4.88 4.55 -17.84
N ILE A 422 -6.11 4.05 -17.74
CA ILE A 422 -6.49 2.71 -18.23
C ILE A 422 -6.17 2.58 -19.72
N VAL A 423 -6.59 3.54 -20.54
CA VAL A 423 -6.32 3.49 -21.99
C VAL A 423 -4.83 3.40 -22.26
N MET A 424 -4.02 4.23 -21.60
CA MET A 424 -2.56 4.21 -21.76
C MET A 424 -1.96 2.86 -21.30
N GLN A 425 -2.43 2.31 -20.19
CA GLN A 425 -1.94 1.04 -19.63
C GLN A 425 -2.34 -0.16 -20.48
N VAL A 426 -3.54 -0.20 -21.04
CA VAL A 426 -4.00 -1.26 -21.95
C VAL A 426 -3.14 -1.28 -23.22
N ILE A 427 -2.87 -0.11 -23.80
CA ILE A 427 -2.00 0.00 -24.99
C ILE A 427 -0.59 -0.51 -24.63
N CYS A 428 -0.02 -0.07 -23.51
CA CYS A 428 1.28 -0.53 -23.03
C CYS A 428 1.30 -2.05 -22.84
N PHE A 429 0.30 -2.60 -22.17
CA PHE A 429 0.17 -4.03 -21.93
C PHE A 429 0.15 -4.83 -23.23
N TYR A 430 -0.59 -4.37 -24.23
CA TYR A 430 -0.65 -5.03 -25.53
C TYR A 430 0.74 -5.14 -26.19
N PHE A 431 1.52 -4.06 -26.20
CA PHE A 431 2.87 -4.04 -26.78
C PHE A 431 3.85 -4.92 -25.99
N VAL A 432 3.89 -4.77 -24.66
CA VAL A 432 4.79 -5.57 -23.80
C VAL A 432 4.46 -7.04 -23.90
N ARG A 433 3.19 -7.41 -23.84
CA ARG A 433 2.75 -8.82 -24.00
C ARG A 433 3.20 -9.42 -25.33
N LYS A 434 3.12 -8.66 -26.42
CA LYS A 434 3.57 -9.10 -27.74
C LYS A 434 5.08 -9.37 -27.78
N THR A 435 5.86 -8.51 -27.12
CA THR A 435 7.33 -8.66 -27.00
C THR A 435 7.68 -9.88 -26.15
N VAL A 436 7.12 -9.98 -24.96
CA VAL A 436 7.30 -11.11 -24.04
C VAL A 436 6.97 -12.44 -24.71
N ARG A 437 5.85 -12.51 -25.44
CA ARG A 437 5.48 -13.72 -26.18
C ARG A 437 6.51 -14.12 -27.25
N ARG A 438 7.11 -13.14 -27.91
CA ARG A 438 8.16 -13.39 -28.93
C ARG A 438 9.47 -13.90 -28.29
N GLU A 439 9.89 -13.31 -27.18
CA GLU A 439 11.10 -13.70 -26.45
C GLU A 439 11.02 -15.16 -25.99
N LEU A 440 9.92 -15.52 -25.43
CA LEU A 440 9.70 -16.84 -24.86
C LEU A 440 9.43 -17.93 -25.94
N MET A 441 9.08 -17.56 -27.17
CA MET A 441 9.03 -18.52 -28.31
C MET A 441 10.39 -18.73 -28.95
N ARG A 442 11.40 -17.91 -28.62
CA ARG A 442 12.75 -17.99 -29.17
C ARG A 442 13.74 -18.71 -28.24
N GLY A 443 13.43 -18.88 -26.97
CA GLY A 443 14.20 -19.63 -25.97
C GLY A 443 13.56 -20.97 -25.66
#